data_38b8fe40f28f84034fb595b726c2b3a5
#
_entry.id   38b8fe40f28f84034fb595b726c2b3a5
#
_cell.length_a   1.000
_cell.length_b   1.000
_cell.length_c   1.000
_cell.angle_alpha   90.00
_cell.angle_beta   90.00
_cell.angle_gamma   90.00
#
_symmetry.space_group_name_H-M   'P 1'
#
loop_
_entity.id
_entity.type
_entity.pdbx_description
1 polymer ?
#
loop_
_entity_poly.entity_id
_entity_poly.type
_entity_poly.pdbx_seq_one_letter_code
_entity_poly.pdbx_strand_id
1 'polypeptide(L)'
;MDIIMQTKSSADVIFEKRNRSCEIIIVLFEYCNFACEFCPQNHDSVVGLSYEEIVSKADTVIDYINNNKFANDFVVRIMGGELFNDDILTSDIFRGYNHLLKRIREESELNDRTLEFVFVTNFSMDKKREEVLTFIQLNTDSSFVVSYDIKGRFNARNLAIFKENIEIYSDYIRNVNTVMTRQNIEAVLDGHEYFDYLYNKFDYSWDMYVKTTTSMHEAPYESQVFQFYKLLVDKYPEVEYIRPFLKKPELGSFNHTICSRGNNLSIDEEGNRLADGCAGTHYLKKKDIPIATRSNTDFISSSVDDFLEKYNCFACPYFQRCPMACFSGIKSGNMINDMDTCINKLTFDYVEEKWKS
;
A
#
# COMPACT_ATOMS: atom_id res chain seq x y z
N MET A 1 47.92 18.48 -11.09
CA MET A 1 47.20 17.38 -10.42
C MET A 1 45.71 17.80 -10.34
N ASP A 2 45.04 17.65 -11.48
CA ASP A 2 43.68 18.16 -11.66
C ASP A 2 42.71 17.18 -11.03
N ILE A 3 42.06 17.60 -9.95
CA ILE A 3 40.93 16.88 -9.34
C ILE A 3 39.76 17.11 -10.28
N ILE A 4 39.52 16.15 -11.18
CA ILE A 4 38.28 16.09 -11.91
C ILE A 4 37.18 15.72 -10.90
N MET A 5 36.51 16.72 -10.34
CA MET A 5 35.22 16.50 -9.70
C MET A 5 34.25 15.99 -10.77
N GLN A 6 34.05 14.69 -10.81
CA GLN A 6 32.91 14.13 -11.55
C GLN A 6 31.64 14.66 -10.87
N THR A 7 31.07 15.70 -11.44
CA THR A 7 29.73 16.14 -11.08
C THR A 7 28.75 15.02 -11.47
N LYS A 8 28.27 14.28 -10.48
CA LYS A 8 27.19 13.31 -10.69
C LYS A 8 26.06 14.03 -11.43
N SER A 9 25.53 13.41 -12.46
CA SER A 9 24.37 13.98 -13.17
C SER A 9 23.17 14.04 -12.22
N SER A 10 22.26 14.98 -12.44
CA SER A 10 21.01 15.04 -11.68
C SER A 10 20.22 13.74 -11.78
N ALA A 11 20.36 13.00 -12.86
CA ALA A 11 19.79 11.66 -13.02
C ALA A 11 20.43 10.65 -12.05
N ASP A 12 21.76 10.66 -11.86
CA ASP A 12 22.46 9.75 -10.95
C ASP A 12 22.07 10.01 -9.48
N VAL A 13 21.91 11.28 -9.09
CA VAL A 13 21.46 11.65 -7.73
C VAL A 13 20.00 11.22 -7.49
N ILE A 14 19.14 11.32 -8.50
CA ILE A 14 17.76 10.86 -8.44
C ILE A 14 17.72 9.34 -8.35
N PHE A 15 18.51 8.63 -9.13
CA PHE A 15 18.65 7.18 -9.08
C PHE A 15 19.15 6.69 -7.71
N GLU A 16 20.19 7.30 -7.16
CA GLU A 16 20.72 6.94 -5.83
C GLU A 16 19.71 7.12 -4.70
N LYS A 17 18.91 8.20 -4.70
CA LYS A 17 17.86 8.40 -3.70
C LYS A 17 16.68 7.41 -3.86
N ARG A 18 16.37 6.96 -5.08
CA ARG A 18 15.25 6.05 -5.38
C ARG A 18 15.53 4.60 -5.00
N ASN A 19 16.77 4.18 -5.03
CA ASN A 19 17.16 2.78 -4.92
C ASN A 19 17.46 2.33 -3.50
N ARG A 20 17.27 3.17 -2.48
CA ARG A 20 17.63 2.84 -1.10
C ARG A 20 16.62 1.97 -0.38
N SER A 21 15.32 2.08 -0.70
CA SER A 21 14.27 1.29 -0.07
C SER A 21 13.53 0.48 -1.14
N CYS A 22 13.30 -0.79 -0.86
CA CYS A 22 12.58 -1.72 -1.71
C CYS A 22 11.45 -2.38 -0.92
N GLU A 23 10.25 -2.38 -1.48
CA GLU A 23 9.12 -3.10 -0.92
C GLU A 23 8.93 -4.43 -1.65
N ILE A 24 8.82 -5.50 -0.88
CA ILE A 24 8.54 -6.85 -1.35
C ILE A 24 7.17 -7.24 -0.82
N ILE A 25 6.22 -7.49 -1.70
CA ILE A 25 4.86 -7.87 -1.34
C ILE A 25 4.69 -9.38 -1.55
N ILE A 26 4.29 -10.10 -0.52
CA ILE A 26 3.98 -11.52 -0.58
C ILE A 26 2.49 -11.69 -0.27
N VAL A 27 1.72 -12.17 -1.25
CA VAL A 27 0.36 -12.67 -1.01
C VAL A 27 0.48 -14.14 -0.62
N LEU A 28 0.22 -14.48 0.65
CA LEU A 28 0.33 -15.86 1.11
C LEU A 28 -0.85 -16.71 0.61
N PHE A 29 -2.05 -16.19 0.74
CA PHE A 29 -3.32 -16.80 0.32
C PHE A 29 -4.41 -15.73 0.27
N GLU A 30 -5.56 -16.04 -0.31
CA GLU A 30 -6.68 -15.09 -0.41
C GLU A 30 -7.84 -15.37 0.58
N TYR A 31 -7.79 -16.50 1.31
CA TYR A 31 -8.83 -16.85 2.29
C TYR A 31 -9.02 -15.76 3.35
N CYS A 32 -10.26 -15.32 3.57
CA CYS A 32 -10.57 -14.25 4.51
C CYS A 32 -11.91 -14.53 5.21
N ASN A 33 -11.99 -14.18 6.49
CA ASN A 33 -13.21 -14.22 7.28
C ASN A 33 -14.16 -13.03 7.03
N PHE A 34 -13.76 -12.07 6.20
CA PHE A 34 -14.57 -10.94 5.76
C PHE A 34 -14.83 -11.02 4.26
N ALA A 35 -16.00 -10.55 3.85
CA ALA A 35 -16.42 -10.43 2.45
C ALA A 35 -16.62 -8.95 2.10
N CYS A 36 -15.55 -8.15 2.22
CA CYS A 36 -15.61 -6.74 1.90
C CYS A 36 -15.89 -6.53 0.41
N GLU A 37 -16.93 -5.79 0.05
CA GLU A 37 -17.37 -5.60 -1.34
C GLU A 37 -16.30 -4.95 -2.23
N PHE A 38 -15.43 -4.12 -1.64
CA PHE A 38 -14.34 -3.46 -2.33
C PHE A 38 -13.08 -4.33 -2.47
N CYS A 39 -13.02 -5.49 -1.82
CA CYS A 39 -11.85 -6.35 -1.84
C CYS A 39 -11.80 -7.17 -3.13
N PRO A 40 -10.67 -7.16 -3.87
CA PRO A 40 -10.55 -7.92 -5.10
C PRO A 40 -10.22 -9.41 -4.91
N GLN A 41 -9.93 -9.85 -3.68
CA GLN A 41 -9.49 -11.21 -3.37
C GLN A 41 -10.62 -12.24 -3.46
N ASN A 42 -10.26 -13.49 -3.68
CA ASN A 42 -11.18 -14.63 -3.60
C ASN A 42 -11.19 -15.18 -2.17
N HIS A 43 -12.12 -14.70 -1.35
CA HIS A 43 -12.17 -14.96 0.09
C HIS A 43 -12.34 -16.44 0.47
N ASP A 44 -12.75 -17.29 -0.45
CA ASP A 44 -12.95 -18.74 -0.23
C ASP A 44 -11.77 -19.58 -0.76
N SER A 45 -10.75 -18.95 -1.35
CA SER A 45 -9.60 -19.65 -1.91
C SER A 45 -8.67 -20.16 -0.82
N VAL A 46 -8.37 -21.46 -0.86
CA VAL A 46 -7.41 -22.12 0.04
C VAL A 46 -6.02 -22.29 -0.59
N VAL A 47 -5.80 -21.77 -1.79
CA VAL A 47 -4.48 -21.80 -2.46
C VAL A 47 -3.48 -21.00 -1.63
N GLY A 48 -2.31 -21.53 -1.41
CA GLY A 48 -1.27 -20.92 -0.60
C GLY A 48 -1.39 -21.17 0.91
N LEU A 49 -2.44 -21.87 1.38
CA LEU A 49 -2.77 -22.04 2.79
C LEU A 49 -2.18 -23.34 3.40
N SER A 50 -1.02 -23.77 2.97
CA SER A 50 -0.28 -24.85 3.61
C SER A 50 1.10 -24.40 4.08
N TYR A 51 1.69 -25.14 5.00
CA TYR A 51 3.04 -24.87 5.49
C TYR A 51 4.06 -24.81 4.33
N GLU A 52 4.00 -25.78 3.43
CA GLU A 52 4.92 -25.90 2.30
C GLU A 52 4.78 -24.73 1.32
N GLU A 53 3.55 -24.36 1.00
CA GLU A 53 3.27 -23.22 0.09
C GLU A 53 3.71 -21.89 0.71
N ILE A 54 3.51 -21.69 2.01
CA ILE A 54 3.98 -20.48 2.72
C ILE A 54 5.50 -20.40 2.65
N VAL A 55 6.20 -21.48 3.03
CA VAL A 55 7.67 -21.49 3.14
C VAL A 55 8.35 -21.42 1.78
N SER A 56 7.76 -21.98 0.73
CA SER A 56 8.32 -21.96 -0.64
C SER A 56 8.50 -20.56 -1.19
N LYS A 57 7.70 -19.58 -0.73
CA LYS A 57 7.81 -18.19 -1.18
C LYS A 57 9.10 -17.51 -0.74
N ALA A 58 9.80 -18.07 0.26
CA ALA A 58 11.09 -17.54 0.72
C ALA A 58 12.13 -17.52 -0.40
N ASP A 59 12.18 -18.55 -1.25
CA ASP A 59 13.20 -18.68 -2.30
C ASP A 59 13.20 -17.47 -3.25
N THR A 60 12.01 -17.07 -3.71
CA THR A 60 11.86 -15.91 -4.60
C THR A 60 12.27 -14.59 -3.93
N VAL A 61 11.99 -14.44 -2.65
CA VAL A 61 12.36 -13.25 -1.87
C VAL A 61 13.87 -13.19 -1.67
N ILE A 62 14.48 -14.32 -1.26
CA ILE A 62 15.93 -14.44 -1.04
C ILE A 62 16.68 -14.13 -2.33
N ASP A 63 16.29 -14.75 -3.44
CA ASP A 63 16.88 -14.50 -4.75
C ASP A 63 16.79 -13.03 -5.15
N TYR A 64 15.65 -12.39 -4.89
CA TYR A 64 15.46 -10.98 -5.19
C TYR A 64 16.35 -10.07 -4.34
N ILE A 65 16.42 -10.31 -3.03
CA ILE A 65 17.29 -9.54 -2.12
C ILE A 65 18.76 -9.70 -2.53
N ASN A 66 19.21 -10.94 -2.79
CA ASN A 66 20.59 -11.23 -3.12
C ASN A 66 21.03 -10.63 -4.46
N ASN A 67 20.12 -10.58 -5.44
CA ASN A 67 20.38 -9.97 -6.75
C ASN A 67 20.17 -8.45 -6.79
N ASN A 68 19.46 -7.86 -5.83
CA ASN A 68 19.23 -6.42 -5.78
C ASN A 68 20.45 -5.72 -5.11
N LYS A 69 21.31 -5.14 -5.92
CA LYS A 69 22.52 -4.44 -5.43
C LYS A 69 22.30 -2.95 -5.13
N PHE A 70 21.10 -2.44 -5.33
CA PHE A 70 20.79 -1.01 -5.22
C PHE A 70 20.03 -0.64 -3.96
N ALA A 71 19.20 -1.55 -3.41
CA ALA A 71 18.44 -1.30 -2.20
C ALA A 71 19.31 -1.50 -0.94
N ASN A 72 19.19 -0.56 0.00
CA ASN A 72 19.80 -0.67 1.33
C ASN A 72 18.79 -1.17 2.37
N ASP A 73 17.51 -0.92 2.12
CA ASP A 73 16.44 -1.24 3.04
C ASP A 73 15.39 -2.10 2.32
N PHE A 74 15.03 -3.22 2.92
CA PHE A 74 13.99 -4.10 2.43
C PHE A 74 12.83 -4.15 3.43
N VAL A 75 11.63 -3.89 2.94
CA VAL A 75 10.39 -4.07 3.69
C VAL A 75 9.61 -5.21 3.04
N VAL A 76 9.53 -6.34 3.71
CA VAL A 76 8.76 -7.50 3.26
C VAL A 76 7.35 -7.38 3.83
N ARG A 77 6.41 -6.96 2.99
CA ARG A 77 4.99 -6.87 3.32
C ARG A 77 4.32 -8.19 3.04
N ILE A 78 3.89 -8.85 4.10
CA ILE A 78 3.17 -10.12 4.06
C ILE A 78 1.68 -9.81 4.17
N MET A 79 0.94 -10.21 3.16
CA MET A 79 -0.49 -9.99 3.07
C MET A 79 -1.22 -11.22 2.53
N GLY A 80 -2.53 -11.18 2.57
CA GLY A 80 -3.36 -12.26 2.10
C GLY A 80 -4.83 -11.87 2.19
N GLY A 81 -5.70 -12.82 2.41
CA GLY A 81 -7.05 -12.58 2.89
C GLY A 81 -6.99 -12.05 4.33
N GLU A 82 -7.05 -12.93 5.33
CA GLU A 82 -6.75 -12.54 6.71
C GLU A 82 -5.75 -13.52 7.31
N LEU A 83 -4.55 -13.02 7.60
CA LEU A 83 -3.42 -13.82 8.04
C LEU A 83 -3.60 -14.41 9.45
N PHE A 84 -4.32 -13.71 10.31
CA PHE A 84 -4.52 -14.07 11.71
C PHE A 84 -5.98 -14.46 12.00
N ASN A 85 -6.66 -15.06 11.01
CA ASN A 85 -8.00 -15.57 11.19
C ASN A 85 -7.99 -16.80 12.13
N ASP A 86 -8.82 -16.76 13.18
CA ASP A 86 -8.94 -17.83 14.18
C ASP A 86 -9.21 -19.23 13.59
N ASP A 87 -9.90 -19.31 12.45
CA ASP A 87 -10.32 -20.57 11.85
C ASP A 87 -9.19 -21.29 11.08
N ILE A 88 -8.22 -20.53 10.55
CA ILE A 88 -7.10 -21.08 9.76
C ILE A 88 -5.78 -21.09 10.53
N LEU A 89 -5.68 -20.35 11.61
CA LEU A 89 -4.43 -20.15 12.33
C LEU A 89 -4.05 -21.38 13.18
N THR A 90 -3.66 -22.44 12.49
CA THR A 90 -3.18 -23.68 13.11
C THR A 90 -1.71 -23.55 13.53
N SER A 91 -1.22 -24.51 14.30
CA SER A 91 0.20 -24.61 14.65
C SER A 91 1.10 -24.73 13.41
N ASP A 92 0.63 -25.37 12.34
CA ASP A 92 1.38 -25.52 11.10
C ASP A 92 1.48 -24.19 10.35
N ILE A 93 0.43 -23.38 10.33
CA ILE A 93 0.45 -22.05 9.73
C ILE A 93 1.41 -21.12 10.50
N PHE A 94 1.34 -21.08 11.85
CA PHE A 94 2.32 -20.33 12.65
C PHE A 94 3.76 -20.80 12.42
N ARG A 95 3.97 -22.12 12.34
CA ARG A 95 5.28 -22.68 12.01
C ARG A 95 5.74 -22.24 10.62
N GLY A 96 4.82 -22.19 9.65
CA GLY A 96 5.06 -21.70 8.30
C GLY A 96 5.51 -20.24 8.30
N TYR A 97 4.81 -19.35 9.02
CA TYR A 97 5.20 -17.93 9.15
C TYR A 97 6.59 -17.81 9.77
N ASN A 98 6.84 -18.44 10.93
CA ASN A 98 8.14 -18.38 11.57
C ASN A 98 9.26 -18.90 10.68
N HIS A 99 9.03 -19.99 9.92
CA HIS A 99 10.03 -20.56 9.03
C HIS A 99 10.27 -19.67 7.81
N LEU A 100 9.23 -19.08 7.23
CA LEU A 100 9.35 -18.08 6.15
C LEU A 100 10.26 -16.92 6.58
N LEU A 101 9.95 -16.29 7.72
CA LEU A 101 10.74 -15.18 8.23
C LEU A 101 12.18 -15.61 8.53
N LYS A 102 12.35 -16.75 9.18
CA LYS A 102 13.67 -17.29 9.51
C LYS A 102 14.53 -17.49 8.27
N ARG A 103 14.00 -18.15 7.23
CA ARG A 103 14.72 -18.38 5.98
C ARG A 103 15.15 -17.08 5.33
N ILE A 104 14.23 -16.11 5.20
CA ILE A 104 14.54 -14.82 4.59
C ILE A 104 15.64 -14.11 5.38
N ARG A 105 15.63 -14.13 6.72
CA ARG A 105 16.69 -13.52 7.56
C ARG A 105 18.04 -14.18 7.40
N GLU A 106 18.06 -15.50 7.44
CA GLU A 106 19.31 -16.27 7.53
C GLU A 106 19.96 -16.53 6.16
N GLU A 107 19.15 -16.64 5.09
CA GLU A 107 19.63 -17.00 3.76
C GLU A 107 19.83 -15.78 2.85
N SER A 108 19.37 -14.56 3.24
CA SER A 108 19.60 -13.34 2.47
C SER A 108 20.97 -12.70 2.77
N GLU A 109 21.66 -12.29 1.72
CA GLU A 109 22.95 -11.56 1.82
C GLU A 109 22.68 -10.08 2.13
N LEU A 110 22.46 -9.74 3.38
CA LEU A 110 22.09 -8.37 3.76
C LEU A 110 23.27 -7.39 3.74
N ASN A 111 24.50 -7.81 4.12
CA ASN A 111 25.71 -6.98 3.99
C ASN A 111 25.51 -5.51 4.44
N ASP A 112 25.11 -5.30 5.68
CA ASP A 112 24.77 -3.98 6.27
C ASP A 112 23.47 -3.34 5.74
N ARG A 113 22.65 -4.09 5.03
CA ARG A 113 21.30 -3.67 4.62
C ARG A 113 20.26 -4.04 5.68
N THR A 114 19.19 -3.25 5.76
CA THR A 114 18.10 -3.52 6.71
C THR A 114 17.02 -4.41 6.11
N LEU A 115 16.37 -5.18 6.96
CA LEU A 115 15.24 -6.04 6.61
C LEU A 115 14.17 -5.91 7.69
N GLU A 116 12.95 -5.61 7.27
CA GLU A 116 11.78 -5.51 8.14
C GLU A 116 10.63 -6.34 7.56
N PHE A 117 9.78 -6.89 8.44
CA PHE A 117 8.58 -7.60 8.05
C PHE A 117 7.34 -6.83 8.48
N VAL A 118 6.34 -6.80 7.60
CA VAL A 118 5.09 -6.09 7.85
C VAL A 118 3.92 -7.00 7.53
N PHE A 119 3.10 -7.33 8.51
CA PHE A 119 1.91 -8.16 8.34
C PHE A 119 0.67 -7.27 8.16
N VAL A 120 -0.05 -7.48 7.06
CA VAL A 120 -1.33 -6.77 6.82
C VAL A 120 -2.47 -7.61 7.39
N THR A 121 -3.27 -7.03 8.28
CA THR A 121 -4.35 -7.74 8.99
C THR A 121 -5.55 -6.84 9.21
N ASN A 122 -6.73 -7.45 9.31
CA ASN A 122 -7.96 -6.77 9.73
C ASN A 122 -8.20 -6.82 11.26
N PHE A 123 -7.28 -7.40 12.00
CA PHE A 123 -7.33 -7.56 13.47
C PHE A 123 -8.62 -8.17 14.01
N SER A 124 -9.21 -9.13 13.30
CA SER A 124 -10.45 -9.79 13.71
C SER A 124 -10.25 -11.06 14.55
N MET A 125 -8.99 -11.42 14.88
CA MET A 125 -8.70 -12.55 15.75
C MET A 125 -9.23 -12.30 17.16
N ASP A 126 -9.85 -13.33 17.74
CA ASP A 126 -10.43 -13.32 19.09
C ASP A 126 -9.84 -14.46 19.95
N LYS A 127 -9.83 -15.67 19.45
CA LYS A 127 -9.38 -16.85 20.18
C LYS A 127 -7.85 -17.03 20.19
N LYS A 128 -7.16 -16.47 19.20
CA LYS A 128 -5.72 -16.63 18.96
C LYS A 128 -4.87 -15.43 19.36
N ARG A 129 -5.42 -14.52 20.16
CA ARG A 129 -4.73 -13.28 20.59
C ARG A 129 -3.38 -13.55 21.26
N GLU A 130 -3.31 -14.50 22.18
CA GLU A 130 -2.08 -14.80 22.92
C GLU A 130 -1.00 -15.40 22.01
N GLU A 131 -1.39 -16.28 21.09
CA GLU A 131 -0.46 -16.87 20.13
C GLU A 131 0.08 -15.82 19.15
N VAL A 132 -0.79 -14.89 18.68
CA VAL A 132 -0.37 -13.78 17.81
C VAL A 132 0.52 -12.79 18.55
N LEU A 133 0.22 -12.48 19.80
CA LEU A 133 1.06 -11.62 20.64
C LEU A 133 2.44 -12.26 20.85
N THR A 134 2.49 -13.54 21.19
CA THR A 134 3.74 -14.29 21.31
C THR A 134 4.53 -14.29 20.00
N PHE A 135 3.85 -14.48 18.89
CA PHE A 135 4.47 -14.47 17.57
C PHE A 135 5.15 -13.13 17.27
N ILE A 136 4.45 -12.00 17.45
CA ILE A 136 5.02 -10.69 17.13
C ILE A 136 6.16 -10.30 18.10
N GLN A 137 6.06 -10.69 19.37
CA GLN A 137 7.11 -10.47 20.39
C GLN A 137 8.39 -11.25 20.07
N LEU A 138 8.28 -12.45 19.53
CA LEU A 138 9.43 -13.27 19.12
C LEU A 138 10.07 -12.77 17.80
N ASN A 139 9.34 -12.01 17.01
CA ASN A 139 9.79 -11.47 15.72
C ASN A 139 9.93 -9.95 15.80
N THR A 140 10.96 -9.47 16.52
CA THR A 140 11.16 -8.06 16.88
C THR A 140 11.40 -7.11 15.70
N ASP A 141 11.69 -7.63 14.52
CA ASP A 141 11.80 -6.92 13.24
C ASP A 141 10.49 -6.89 12.46
N SER A 142 9.41 -7.31 13.12
CA SER A 142 8.07 -7.41 12.51
C SER A 142 7.09 -6.41 13.12
N SER A 143 6.14 -5.96 12.31
CA SER A 143 5.09 -5.03 12.72
C SER A 143 3.79 -5.30 11.96
N PHE A 144 2.70 -4.68 12.39
CA PHE A 144 1.39 -4.77 11.73
C PHE A 144 1.07 -3.51 10.94
N VAL A 145 0.49 -3.69 9.76
CA VAL A 145 -0.35 -2.71 9.08
C VAL A 145 -1.79 -3.17 9.24
N VAL A 146 -2.59 -2.34 9.87
CA VAL A 146 -3.94 -2.72 10.27
C VAL A 146 -4.95 -2.10 9.34
N SER A 147 -5.77 -2.92 8.72
CA SER A 147 -6.82 -2.46 7.81
C SER A 147 -8.07 -2.07 8.57
N TYR A 148 -8.41 -0.78 8.54
CA TYR A 148 -9.63 -0.24 9.11
C TYR A 148 -10.45 0.47 8.04
N ASP A 149 -11.66 -0.01 7.79
CA ASP A 149 -12.61 0.70 6.94
C ASP A 149 -13.81 1.12 7.78
N ILE A 150 -14.13 2.39 7.72
CA ILE A 150 -15.18 3.00 8.53
C ILE A 150 -16.55 2.41 8.19
N LYS A 151 -16.72 2.08 6.91
CA LYS A 151 -17.91 1.43 6.37
C LYS A 151 -17.54 0.19 5.55
N GLY A 152 -18.43 -0.79 5.53
CA GLY A 152 -18.35 -1.94 4.61
C GLY A 152 -17.41 -3.09 5.02
N ARG A 153 -16.70 -3.00 6.16
CA ARG A 153 -15.81 -4.08 6.65
C ARG A 153 -16.37 -4.76 7.90
N PHE A 154 -16.73 -4.01 8.92
CA PHE A 154 -17.03 -4.53 10.24
C PHE A 154 -18.54 -4.58 10.53
N ASN A 155 -19.01 -5.70 11.07
CA ASN A 155 -20.21 -5.72 11.87
C ASN A 155 -19.91 -5.28 13.32
N ALA A 156 -20.93 -5.09 14.15
CA ALA A 156 -20.77 -4.58 15.51
C ALA A 156 -19.83 -5.46 16.39
N ARG A 157 -19.90 -6.79 16.28
CA ARG A 157 -19.04 -7.73 17.02
C ARG A 157 -17.59 -7.60 16.56
N ASN A 158 -17.34 -7.66 15.26
CA ASN A 158 -15.99 -7.61 14.71
C ASN A 158 -15.33 -6.26 14.96
N LEU A 159 -16.11 -5.17 14.99
CA LEU A 159 -15.62 -3.85 15.35
C LEU A 159 -15.20 -3.78 16.84
N ALA A 160 -15.94 -4.45 17.72
CA ALA A 160 -15.56 -4.52 19.15
C ALA A 160 -14.24 -5.29 19.33
N ILE A 161 -14.08 -6.44 18.66
CA ILE A 161 -12.85 -7.23 18.65
C ILE A 161 -11.68 -6.41 18.10
N PHE A 162 -11.89 -5.74 16.98
CA PHE A 162 -10.90 -4.85 16.39
C PHE A 162 -10.42 -3.77 17.36
N LYS A 163 -11.36 -3.09 18.02
CA LYS A 163 -11.05 -2.05 19.01
C LYS A 163 -10.24 -2.57 20.20
N GLU A 164 -10.53 -3.76 20.69
CA GLU A 164 -9.73 -4.41 21.74
C GLU A 164 -8.32 -4.73 21.23
N ASN A 165 -8.19 -5.29 20.03
CA ASN A 165 -6.91 -5.67 19.45
C ASN A 165 -6.02 -4.46 19.14
N ILE A 166 -6.58 -3.33 18.71
CA ILE A 166 -5.84 -2.07 18.53
C ILE A 166 -5.14 -1.65 19.83
N GLU A 167 -5.77 -1.85 20.99
CA GLU A 167 -5.15 -1.52 22.28
C GLU A 167 -4.09 -2.56 22.69
N ILE A 168 -4.39 -3.85 22.54
CA ILE A 168 -3.49 -4.94 22.93
C ILE A 168 -2.17 -4.90 22.13
N TYR A 169 -2.25 -4.61 20.84
CA TYR A 169 -1.10 -4.64 19.92
C TYR A 169 -0.55 -3.25 19.57
N SER A 170 -0.94 -2.20 20.30
CA SER A 170 -0.60 -0.81 19.97
C SER A 170 0.88 -0.57 19.68
N ASP A 171 1.77 -1.21 20.44
CA ASP A 171 3.23 -1.05 20.30
C ASP A 171 3.81 -1.75 19.04
N TYR A 172 3.03 -2.62 18.42
CA TYR A 172 3.44 -3.37 17.22
C TYR A 172 2.76 -2.86 15.95
N ILE A 173 1.91 -1.84 16.05
CA ILE A 173 1.22 -1.26 14.90
C ILE A 173 2.12 -0.20 14.25
N ARG A 174 2.52 -0.46 13.01
CA ARG A 174 3.28 0.49 12.19
C ARG A 174 2.38 1.60 11.65
N ASN A 175 1.24 1.22 11.11
CA ASN A 175 0.22 2.18 10.64
C ASN A 175 -1.16 1.53 10.51
N VAL A 176 -2.18 2.37 10.50
CA VAL A 176 -3.54 2.00 10.13
C VAL A 176 -3.78 2.40 8.66
N ASN A 177 -4.43 1.53 7.91
CA ASN A 177 -4.71 1.73 6.50
C ASN A 177 -6.19 1.63 6.18
N THR A 178 -6.70 2.56 5.37
CA THR A 178 -8.10 2.62 4.94
C THR A 178 -8.19 2.73 3.42
N VAL A 179 -9.14 2.03 2.80
CA VAL A 179 -9.40 2.14 1.37
C VAL A 179 -10.23 3.39 1.08
N MET A 180 -9.88 4.16 0.07
CA MET A 180 -10.58 5.40 -0.34
C MET A 180 -11.90 5.07 -1.09
N THR A 181 -12.80 4.35 -0.41
CA THR A 181 -14.17 4.18 -0.89
C THR A 181 -14.99 5.44 -0.67
N ARG A 182 -16.09 5.59 -1.40
CA ARG A 182 -17.02 6.70 -1.19
C ARG A 182 -17.49 6.79 0.25
N GLN A 183 -17.89 5.66 0.82
CA GLN A 183 -18.44 5.58 2.16
C GLN A 183 -17.42 5.95 3.24
N ASN A 184 -16.15 5.55 3.06
CA ASN A 184 -15.09 5.91 3.99
C ASN A 184 -14.79 7.41 3.93
N ILE A 185 -14.73 7.99 2.73
CA ILE A 185 -14.51 9.43 2.53
C ILE A 185 -15.66 10.23 3.14
N GLU A 186 -16.93 9.88 2.85
CA GLU A 186 -18.10 10.53 3.42
C GLU A 186 -18.10 10.49 4.94
N ALA A 187 -17.79 9.34 5.54
CA ALA A 187 -17.74 9.22 6.99
C ALA A 187 -16.66 10.12 7.64
N VAL A 188 -15.51 10.30 6.98
CA VAL A 188 -14.47 11.24 7.48
C VAL A 188 -14.92 12.69 7.30
N LEU A 189 -15.53 13.03 6.18
CA LEU A 189 -16.07 14.38 5.95
C LEU A 189 -17.16 14.73 6.96
N ASP A 190 -17.96 13.75 7.38
CA ASP A 190 -18.99 13.90 8.41
C ASP A 190 -18.45 13.90 9.86
N GLY A 191 -17.13 13.76 10.05
CA GLY A 191 -16.48 13.85 11.35
C GLY A 191 -16.56 12.56 12.19
N HIS A 192 -16.18 11.44 11.64
CA HIS A 192 -16.21 10.13 12.32
C HIS A 192 -15.21 10.06 13.48
N GLU A 193 -15.69 10.00 14.73
CA GLU A 193 -14.88 10.09 15.96
C GLU A 193 -13.78 9.04 16.07
N TYR A 194 -14.03 7.80 15.65
CA TYR A 194 -13.04 6.73 15.76
C TYR A 194 -11.93 6.86 14.72
N PHE A 195 -12.19 7.52 13.59
CA PHE A 195 -11.13 7.91 12.66
C PHE A 195 -10.19 8.93 13.34
N ASP A 196 -10.73 9.95 13.98
CA ASP A 196 -9.94 10.94 14.73
C ASP A 196 -9.07 10.27 15.79
N TYR A 197 -9.63 9.30 16.52
CA TYR A 197 -8.90 8.53 17.51
C TYR A 197 -7.71 7.78 16.91
N LEU A 198 -7.93 6.98 15.87
CA LEU A 198 -6.89 6.18 15.22
C LEU A 198 -5.81 7.07 14.60
N TYR A 199 -6.23 8.14 13.94
CA TYR A 199 -5.35 9.10 13.33
C TYR A 199 -4.40 9.78 14.32
N ASN A 200 -4.90 10.14 15.51
CA ASN A 200 -4.09 10.78 16.56
C ASN A 200 -3.16 9.80 17.29
N LYS A 201 -3.43 8.51 17.20
CA LYS A 201 -2.68 7.46 17.93
C LYS A 201 -1.63 6.77 17.07
N PHE A 202 -1.86 6.61 15.77
CA PHE A 202 -1.05 5.84 14.85
C PHE A 202 -0.73 6.63 13.58
N ASP A 203 0.35 6.24 12.91
CA ASP A 203 0.54 6.62 11.51
C ASP A 203 -0.65 6.12 10.70
N TYR A 204 -1.12 6.93 9.75
CA TYR A 204 -2.32 6.63 8.98
C TYR A 204 -2.07 6.75 7.48
N SER A 205 -2.48 5.75 6.72
CA SER A 205 -2.39 5.75 5.26
C SER A 205 -3.74 5.45 4.61
N TRP A 206 -3.86 5.91 3.37
CA TRP A 206 -5.04 5.66 2.54
C TRP A 206 -4.62 4.92 1.29
N ASP A 207 -5.27 3.78 1.03
CA ASP A 207 -5.11 3.06 -0.23
C ASP A 207 -6.13 3.54 -1.26
N MET A 208 -5.66 3.70 -2.49
CA MET A 208 -6.56 3.98 -3.60
C MET A 208 -7.52 2.82 -3.79
N TYR A 209 -8.80 3.14 -3.95
CA TYR A 209 -9.81 2.17 -4.31
C TYR A 209 -9.49 1.55 -5.66
N VAL A 210 -9.52 0.23 -5.73
CA VAL A 210 -9.40 -0.52 -6.99
C VAL A 210 -10.78 -1.05 -7.35
N LYS A 211 -11.38 -0.52 -8.42
CA LYS A 211 -12.70 -0.93 -8.87
C LYS A 211 -12.70 -2.40 -9.24
N THR A 212 -13.52 -3.18 -8.57
CA THR A 212 -13.88 -4.54 -8.98
C THR A 212 -15.16 -4.51 -9.82
N THR A 213 -15.41 -5.55 -10.62
CA THR A 213 -16.60 -5.62 -11.48
C THR A 213 -17.92 -5.56 -10.71
N THR A 214 -17.89 -5.88 -9.43
CA THR A 214 -19.06 -5.98 -8.55
C THR A 214 -19.33 -4.73 -7.71
N SER A 215 -18.36 -3.80 -7.58
CA SER A 215 -18.41 -2.71 -6.61
C SER A 215 -18.46 -1.32 -7.25
N MET A 216 -19.21 -1.14 -8.34
CA MET A 216 -19.35 0.18 -9.01
C MET A 216 -19.89 1.30 -8.10
N HIS A 217 -20.56 0.94 -7.01
CA HIS A 217 -21.18 1.90 -6.09
C HIS A 217 -20.22 2.48 -5.07
N GLU A 218 -19.01 1.92 -4.96
CA GLU A 218 -18.03 2.29 -3.93
C GLU A 218 -17.02 3.36 -4.39
N ALA A 219 -16.93 3.63 -5.69
CA ALA A 219 -16.02 4.62 -6.21
C ALA A 219 -16.42 6.04 -5.76
N PRO A 220 -15.51 6.82 -5.16
CA PRO A 220 -15.79 8.20 -4.79
C PRO A 220 -15.88 9.09 -6.03
N TYR A 221 -16.56 10.24 -5.90
CA TYR A 221 -16.49 11.31 -6.88
C TYR A 221 -15.18 12.10 -6.74
N GLU A 222 -14.62 12.60 -7.84
CA GLU A 222 -13.42 13.44 -7.80
C GLU A 222 -13.63 14.68 -6.89
N SER A 223 -14.81 15.29 -6.93
CA SER A 223 -15.20 16.40 -6.06
C SER A 223 -15.17 16.05 -4.58
N GLN A 224 -15.63 14.85 -4.20
CA GLN A 224 -15.56 14.35 -2.82
C GLN A 224 -14.11 14.12 -2.39
N VAL A 225 -13.28 13.52 -3.25
CA VAL A 225 -11.85 13.31 -2.97
C VAL A 225 -11.15 14.66 -2.79
N PHE A 226 -11.49 15.68 -3.58
CA PHE A 226 -10.94 17.02 -3.39
C PHE A 226 -11.34 17.65 -2.05
N GLN A 227 -12.61 17.56 -1.63
CA GLN A 227 -13.04 18.03 -0.30
C GLN A 227 -12.33 17.27 0.83
N PHE A 228 -12.15 15.96 0.66
CA PHE A 228 -11.39 15.14 1.59
C PHE A 228 -9.92 15.59 1.68
N TYR A 229 -9.25 15.87 0.56
CA TYR A 229 -7.87 16.39 0.59
C TYR A 229 -7.79 17.75 1.30
N LYS A 230 -8.76 18.64 1.09
CA LYS A 230 -8.83 19.91 1.84
C LYS A 230 -8.94 19.67 3.34
N LEU A 231 -9.83 18.76 3.76
CA LEU A 231 -9.96 18.37 5.16
C LEU A 231 -8.63 17.85 5.73
N LEU A 232 -7.93 16.97 5.01
CA LEU A 232 -6.64 16.46 5.44
C LEU A 232 -5.59 17.58 5.55
N VAL A 233 -5.52 18.49 4.60
CA VAL A 233 -4.63 19.65 4.66
C VAL A 233 -4.93 20.56 5.87
N ASP A 234 -6.20 20.72 6.20
CA ASP A 234 -6.63 21.62 7.27
C ASP A 234 -6.48 21.01 8.67
N LYS A 235 -6.84 19.76 8.81
CA LYS A 235 -7.00 19.11 10.13
C LYS A 235 -5.93 18.05 10.40
N TYR A 236 -5.40 17.41 9.35
CA TYR A 236 -4.51 16.25 9.48
C TYR A 236 -3.27 16.35 8.54
N PRO A 237 -2.47 17.42 8.62
CA PRO A 237 -1.39 17.70 7.67
C PRO A 237 -0.25 16.65 7.74
N GLU A 238 -0.17 15.87 8.82
CA GLU A 238 0.86 14.83 9.00
C GLU A 238 0.55 13.53 8.26
N VAL A 239 -0.68 13.34 7.73
CA VAL A 239 -1.02 12.16 6.93
C VAL A 239 -0.04 12.02 5.76
N GLU A 240 0.57 10.85 5.63
CA GLU A 240 1.56 10.58 4.59
C GLU A 240 1.03 10.91 3.20
N TYR A 241 -0.23 10.64 2.94
CA TYR A 241 -0.88 10.86 1.65
C TYR A 241 -0.92 12.33 1.23
N ILE A 242 -1.02 13.25 2.20
CA ILE A 242 -1.10 14.70 1.95
C ILE A 242 0.29 15.39 1.96
N ARG A 243 1.29 14.78 2.58
CA ARG A 243 2.66 15.32 2.66
C ARG A 243 3.25 15.79 1.33
N PRO A 244 3.04 15.09 0.19
CA PRO A 244 3.57 15.57 -1.09
C PRO A 244 3.05 16.94 -1.51
N PHE A 245 1.82 17.29 -1.13
CA PHE A 245 1.22 18.59 -1.44
C PHE A 245 1.76 19.71 -0.54
N LEU A 246 2.17 19.36 0.69
CA LEU A 246 2.65 20.31 1.71
C LEU A 246 4.15 20.61 1.61
N LYS A 247 4.94 19.67 1.06
CA LYS A 247 6.39 19.87 0.94
C LYS A 247 6.71 20.91 -0.13
N LYS A 248 7.61 21.85 0.22
CA LYS A 248 8.25 22.68 -0.80
C LYS A 248 9.09 21.79 -1.71
N PRO A 249 9.07 22.01 -3.04
CA PRO A 249 9.91 21.23 -3.93
C PRO A 249 11.38 21.46 -3.58
N GLU A 250 12.08 20.41 -3.23
CA GLU A 250 13.54 20.43 -3.26
C GLU A 250 13.99 20.38 -4.73
N LEU A 251 14.97 21.21 -5.10
CA LEU A 251 15.49 21.21 -6.46
C LEU A 251 15.96 19.79 -6.82
N GLY A 252 15.38 19.23 -7.89
CA GLY A 252 15.68 17.87 -8.35
C GLY A 252 14.89 16.74 -7.68
N SER A 253 13.96 17.04 -6.77
CA SER A 253 13.05 16.02 -6.26
C SER A 253 11.81 15.88 -7.16
N PHE A 254 11.77 14.81 -7.94
CA PHE A 254 10.52 14.41 -8.59
C PHE A 254 9.72 13.55 -7.61
N ASN A 255 8.50 13.95 -7.29
CA ASN A 255 7.58 13.09 -6.60
C ASN A 255 7.06 12.05 -7.59
N HIS A 256 7.62 10.83 -7.51
CA HIS A 256 7.14 9.74 -8.34
C HIS A 256 6.12 8.93 -7.57
N THR A 257 5.12 8.45 -8.30
CA THR A 257 4.19 7.45 -7.79
C THR A 257 4.94 6.18 -7.36
N ILE A 258 4.33 5.40 -6.49
CA ILE A 258 4.81 4.06 -6.11
C ILE A 258 5.10 3.22 -7.37
N CYS A 259 4.28 3.35 -8.42
CA CYS A 259 4.44 2.68 -9.72
C CYS A 259 5.76 2.99 -10.43
N SER A 260 6.37 4.15 -10.19
CA SER A 260 7.62 4.56 -10.83
C SER A 260 8.88 4.08 -10.10
N ARG A 261 8.74 3.45 -8.94
CA ARG A 261 9.89 3.04 -8.12
C ARG A 261 10.70 1.89 -8.73
N GLY A 262 10.15 1.11 -9.66
CA GLY A 262 10.87 0.14 -10.47
C GLY A 262 11.56 -1.04 -9.75
N ASN A 263 11.65 -0.99 -8.42
CA ASN A 263 12.41 -1.91 -7.57
C ASN A 263 11.54 -2.66 -6.57
N ASN A 264 10.26 -2.89 -6.89
CA ASN A 264 9.38 -3.66 -6.05
C ASN A 264 9.21 -5.07 -6.59
N LEU A 265 9.12 -6.04 -5.68
CA LEU A 265 8.73 -7.41 -6.00
C LEU A 265 7.33 -7.66 -5.46
N SER A 266 6.48 -8.30 -6.25
CA SER A 266 5.24 -8.90 -5.74
C SER A 266 5.18 -10.37 -6.12
N ILE A 267 4.71 -11.20 -5.17
CA ILE A 267 4.54 -12.65 -5.30
C ILE A 267 3.07 -12.94 -5.00
N ASP A 268 2.41 -13.68 -5.88
CA ASP A 268 1.02 -14.09 -5.70
C ASP A 268 0.86 -15.30 -4.76
N GLU A 269 -0.37 -15.70 -4.50
CA GLU A 269 -0.69 -16.83 -3.63
C GLU A 269 -0.21 -18.19 -4.18
N GLU A 270 0.03 -18.31 -5.48
CA GLU A 270 0.61 -19.47 -6.13
C GLU A 270 2.15 -19.47 -6.07
N GLY A 271 2.76 -18.37 -5.62
CA GLY A 271 4.21 -18.20 -5.57
C GLY A 271 4.83 -17.61 -6.84
N ASN A 272 4.00 -17.18 -7.81
CA ASN A 272 4.49 -16.58 -9.04
C ASN A 272 4.94 -15.15 -8.81
N ARG A 273 6.08 -14.80 -9.38
CA ARG A 273 6.54 -13.42 -9.41
C ARG A 273 5.70 -12.58 -10.37
N LEU A 274 5.12 -11.50 -9.85
CA LEU A 274 4.41 -10.55 -10.67
C LEU A 274 5.38 -9.58 -11.36
N ALA A 275 5.24 -9.44 -12.66
CA ALA A 275 6.23 -8.78 -13.52
C ALA A 275 6.57 -7.34 -13.13
N ASP A 276 5.78 -6.68 -12.26
CA ASP A 276 5.89 -5.25 -12.04
C ASP A 276 5.77 -4.82 -10.58
N GLY A 277 5.82 -5.72 -9.67
CA GLY A 277 5.75 -5.39 -8.26
C GLY A 277 4.45 -4.70 -7.83
N CYS A 278 3.36 -4.82 -8.57
CA CYS A 278 2.08 -4.20 -8.22
C CYS A 278 0.98 -5.24 -7.99
N ALA A 279 0.66 -5.48 -6.72
CA ALA A 279 -0.44 -6.36 -6.33
C ALA A 279 -1.80 -5.90 -6.91
N GLY A 280 -2.03 -4.59 -6.99
CA GLY A 280 -3.27 -4.04 -7.59
C GLY A 280 -3.47 -4.47 -9.04
N THR A 281 -2.41 -4.47 -9.86
CA THR A 281 -2.49 -4.92 -11.26
C THR A 281 -2.78 -6.41 -11.35
N HIS A 282 -2.23 -7.22 -10.43
CA HIS A 282 -2.51 -8.65 -10.37
C HIS A 282 -4.00 -8.92 -10.17
N TYR A 283 -4.62 -8.29 -9.18
CA TYR A 283 -6.05 -8.44 -8.92
C TYR A 283 -6.94 -7.97 -10.08
N LEU A 284 -6.53 -6.92 -10.79
CA LEU A 284 -7.24 -6.47 -12.00
C LEU A 284 -7.19 -7.52 -13.11
N LYS A 285 -6.05 -8.20 -13.29
CA LYS A 285 -5.91 -9.30 -14.27
C LYS A 285 -6.80 -10.50 -13.94
N LYS A 286 -6.85 -10.92 -12.68
CA LYS A 286 -7.70 -12.05 -12.24
C LYS A 286 -9.20 -11.84 -12.53
N LYS A 287 -9.66 -10.59 -12.63
CA LYS A 287 -11.07 -10.26 -12.82
C LYS A 287 -11.43 -9.89 -14.27
N ASP A 288 -10.67 -10.38 -15.25
CA ASP A 288 -10.90 -10.15 -16.69
C ASP A 288 -11.08 -8.67 -17.09
N ILE A 289 -10.51 -7.77 -16.29
CA ILE A 289 -10.46 -6.37 -16.66
C ILE A 289 -9.50 -6.24 -17.87
N PRO A 290 -9.87 -5.57 -18.98
CA PRO A 290 -9.14 -5.60 -20.26
C PRO A 290 -7.71 -5.07 -20.25
N ILE A 291 -7.08 -5.02 -19.12
CA ILE A 291 -5.69 -4.60 -18.88
C ILE A 291 -4.70 -5.74 -19.20
N ALA A 292 -5.19 -6.95 -19.38
CA ALA A 292 -4.47 -8.19 -19.15
C ALA A 292 -3.50 -8.64 -20.25
N THR A 293 -3.33 -7.93 -21.36
CA THR A 293 -2.57 -8.45 -22.50
C THR A 293 -1.23 -7.77 -22.75
N ARG A 294 -0.85 -6.79 -21.96
CA ARG A 294 0.42 -6.07 -22.13
C ARG A 294 1.32 -6.29 -20.90
N SER A 295 2.63 -6.18 -21.11
CA SER A 295 3.56 -6.07 -19.99
C SER A 295 3.13 -4.86 -19.13
N ASN A 296 3.38 -4.87 -17.86
CA ASN A 296 2.97 -3.75 -17.02
C ASN A 296 3.75 -2.48 -17.35
N THR A 297 4.98 -2.59 -17.85
CA THR A 297 5.71 -1.44 -18.39
C THR A 297 4.88 -0.74 -19.44
N ASP A 298 4.26 -1.49 -20.36
CA ASP A 298 3.37 -0.93 -21.39
C ASP A 298 2.06 -0.41 -20.80
N PHE A 299 1.53 -1.08 -19.76
CA PHE A 299 0.34 -0.63 -19.05
C PHE A 299 0.59 0.66 -18.28
N ILE A 300 1.68 0.73 -17.51
CA ILE A 300 2.07 1.93 -16.78
C ILE A 300 2.32 3.07 -17.78
N SER A 301 3.12 2.86 -18.83
CA SER A 301 3.38 3.88 -19.85
C SER A 301 2.10 4.41 -20.47
N SER A 302 1.23 3.52 -20.98
CA SER A 302 -0.04 3.96 -21.59
C SER A 302 -0.97 4.67 -20.62
N SER A 303 -0.97 4.30 -19.33
CA SER A 303 -1.78 4.96 -18.31
C SER A 303 -1.23 6.32 -17.92
N VAL A 304 0.10 6.45 -17.90
CA VAL A 304 0.78 7.74 -17.72
C VAL A 304 0.43 8.68 -18.88
N ASP A 305 0.55 8.21 -20.12
CA ASP A 305 0.28 9.02 -21.30
C ASP A 305 -1.18 9.50 -21.31
N ASP A 306 -2.14 8.60 -21.10
CA ASP A 306 -3.57 8.94 -20.99
C ASP A 306 -3.84 10.01 -19.91
N PHE A 307 -3.18 9.88 -18.74
CA PHE A 307 -3.33 10.84 -17.63
C PHE A 307 -2.69 12.19 -17.95
N LEU A 308 -1.48 12.17 -18.50
CA LEU A 308 -0.73 13.38 -18.86
C LEU A 308 -1.47 14.19 -19.94
N GLU A 309 -2.07 13.51 -20.92
CA GLU A 309 -2.84 14.12 -21.99
C GLU A 309 -4.16 14.69 -21.44
N LYS A 310 -4.94 13.87 -20.72
CA LYS A 310 -6.25 14.28 -20.16
C LYS A 310 -6.17 15.57 -19.34
N TYR A 311 -5.15 15.69 -18.50
CA TYR A 311 -5.03 16.83 -17.59
C TYR A 311 -4.00 17.86 -18.02
N ASN A 312 -3.45 17.74 -19.23
CA ASN A 312 -2.41 18.64 -19.77
C ASN A 312 -1.26 18.86 -18.75
N CYS A 313 -0.75 17.76 -18.20
CA CYS A 313 0.20 17.80 -17.08
C CYS A 313 1.49 18.53 -17.39
N PHE A 314 1.98 18.47 -18.65
CA PHE A 314 3.22 19.17 -19.05
C PHE A 314 3.12 20.69 -18.96
N ALA A 315 1.91 21.25 -19.09
CA ALA A 315 1.66 22.68 -18.89
C ALA A 315 1.30 23.02 -17.43
N CYS A 316 1.19 22.03 -16.55
CA CYS A 316 0.83 22.24 -15.15
C CYS A 316 2.03 22.77 -14.35
N PRO A 317 1.89 23.87 -13.57
CA PRO A 317 2.98 24.43 -12.78
C PRO A 317 3.48 23.48 -11.68
N TYR A 318 2.71 22.45 -11.35
CA TYR A 318 3.01 21.49 -10.30
C TYR A 318 3.55 20.15 -10.83
N PHE A 319 3.73 19.98 -12.14
CA PHE A 319 4.09 18.71 -12.77
C PHE A 319 5.30 18.04 -12.12
N GLN A 320 6.36 18.78 -11.83
CA GLN A 320 7.59 18.24 -11.27
C GLN A 320 7.44 17.74 -9.81
N ARG A 321 6.52 18.28 -9.05
CA ARG A 321 6.28 17.94 -7.64
C ARG A 321 5.00 17.14 -7.39
N CYS A 322 4.20 16.94 -8.44
CA CYS A 322 2.93 16.24 -8.32
C CYS A 322 3.14 14.76 -7.98
N PRO A 323 2.47 14.23 -6.93
CA PRO A 323 2.54 12.81 -6.61
C PRO A 323 1.86 11.94 -7.67
N MET A 324 1.16 12.57 -8.63
CA MET A 324 0.32 11.94 -9.64
C MET A 324 -0.77 11.06 -8.99
N ALA A 325 -1.27 10.05 -9.68
CA ALA A 325 -2.29 9.16 -9.16
C ALA A 325 -1.89 7.70 -9.32
N CYS A 326 -2.64 6.79 -8.70
CA CYS A 326 -2.48 5.37 -8.95
C CYS A 326 -2.96 5.03 -10.37
N PHE A 327 -2.05 4.66 -11.26
CA PHE A 327 -2.37 4.39 -12.67
C PHE A 327 -3.26 3.17 -12.84
N SER A 328 -3.08 2.14 -12.02
CA SER A 328 -4.00 0.99 -11.99
C SER A 328 -5.42 1.43 -11.63
N GLY A 329 -5.55 2.33 -10.66
CA GLY A 329 -6.82 2.92 -10.28
C GLY A 329 -7.45 3.73 -11.41
N ILE A 330 -6.70 4.59 -12.08
CA ILE A 330 -7.21 5.42 -13.19
C ILE A 330 -7.82 4.53 -14.28
N LYS A 331 -7.12 3.49 -14.72
CA LYS A 331 -7.61 2.56 -15.73
C LYS A 331 -8.81 1.75 -15.28
N SER A 332 -8.90 1.41 -14.00
CA SER A 332 -10.04 0.67 -13.46
C SER A 332 -11.27 1.55 -13.17
N GLY A 333 -11.14 2.87 -13.26
CA GLY A 333 -12.21 3.80 -12.91
C GLY A 333 -12.43 3.88 -11.40
N ASN A 334 -11.37 4.06 -10.64
CA ASN A 334 -11.36 4.17 -9.18
C ASN A 334 -12.04 5.44 -8.64
N MET A 335 -12.35 6.40 -9.49
CA MET A 335 -13.10 7.61 -9.17
C MET A 335 -14.12 7.89 -10.27
N ILE A 336 -15.23 8.50 -9.87
CA ILE A 336 -16.23 9.00 -10.81
C ILE A 336 -15.84 10.44 -11.16
N ASN A 337 -15.60 10.65 -12.46
CA ASN A 337 -15.25 11.96 -12.98
C ASN A 337 -16.47 12.89 -12.95
N ASP A 338 -16.43 13.89 -12.12
CA ASP A 338 -17.41 14.98 -12.01
C ASP A 338 -16.76 16.36 -11.98
N MET A 339 -15.47 16.44 -12.33
CA MET A 339 -14.68 17.67 -12.37
C MET A 339 -13.92 17.83 -13.68
N ASP A 340 -13.85 19.06 -14.17
CA ASP A 340 -13.06 19.40 -15.37
C ASP A 340 -11.58 19.68 -15.07
N THR A 341 -11.24 19.84 -13.79
CA THR A 341 -9.89 20.21 -13.35
C THR A 341 -9.30 19.10 -12.49
N CYS A 342 -8.04 18.78 -12.73
CA CYS A 342 -7.30 17.77 -11.96
C CYS A 342 -7.33 18.10 -10.45
N ILE A 343 -7.76 17.12 -9.64
CA ILE A 343 -7.88 17.26 -8.18
C ILE A 343 -6.53 17.56 -7.51
N ASN A 344 -5.44 17.00 -8.02
CA ASN A 344 -4.10 17.28 -7.49
C ASN A 344 -3.73 18.76 -7.71
N LYS A 345 -4.03 19.32 -8.90
CA LYS A 345 -3.80 20.73 -9.17
C LYS A 345 -4.60 21.60 -8.22
N LEU A 346 -5.88 21.31 -8.04
CA LEU A 346 -6.74 22.03 -7.11
C LEU A 346 -6.24 21.95 -5.67
N THR A 347 -5.70 20.81 -5.26
CA THR A 347 -5.14 20.65 -3.91
C THR A 347 -3.88 21.49 -3.73
N PHE A 348 -2.99 21.56 -4.73
CA PHE A 348 -1.85 22.46 -4.68
C PHE A 348 -2.26 23.93 -4.64
N ASP A 349 -3.20 24.34 -5.49
CA ASP A 349 -3.74 25.71 -5.51
C ASP A 349 -4.29 26.09 -4.12
N TYR A 350 -5.06 25.18 -3.51
CA TYR A 350 -5.60 25.36 -2.16
C TYR A 350 -4.52 25.53 -1.09
N VAL A 351 -3.49 24.68 -1.11
CA VAL A 351 -2.36 24.75 -0.18
C VAL A 351 -1.60 26.06 -0.34
N GLU A 352 -1.35 26.50 -1.58
CA GLU A 352 -0.64 27.75 -1.84
C GLU A 352 -1.44 28.99 -1.41
N GLU A 353 -2.75 28.99 -1.60
CA GLU A 353 -3.63 30.07 -1.11
C GLU A 353 -3.58 30.16 0.42
N LYS A 354 -3.67 29.00 1.11
CA LYS A 354 -3.61 28.92 2.57
C LYS A 354 -2.29 29.43 3.14
N TRP A 355 -1.18 29.20 2.45
CA TRP A 355 0.13 29.67 2.92
C TRP A 355 0.44 31.13 2.60
N LYS A 356 -0.35 31.76 1.72
CA LYS A 356 -0.24 33.19 1.42
C LYS A 356 -1.08 34.04 2.38
N SER A 357 -2.05 33.43 3.07
CA SER A 357 -2.90 34.06 4.08
C SER A 357 -2.28 33.98 5.49
#